data_7334c7a8cf9c026b93f6c09bfffa2771
#
_entry.id   7334c7a8cf9c026b93f6c09bfffa2771
#
_cell.length_a   1.000
_cell.length_b   1.000
_cell.length_c   1.000
_cell.angle_alpha   90.00
_cell.angle_beta   90.00
_cell.angle_gamma   90.00
#
_symmetry.space_group_name_H-M   'P 1'
#
loop_
_entity.id
_entity.type
_entity.pdbx_description
1 polymer ?
#
loop_
_entity_poly.entity_id
_entity_poly.type
_entity_poly.pdbx_seq_one_letter_code
_entity_poly.pdbx_strand_id
1 'polypeptide(L)'
;MSMRIVGIITLDEKLISKLAGFRKPWLTTIMAIITQLGSGPFWAAAYTGLFIFGPRALRPLLTAVIEAELATLVIILTLRYLTRRQRPRPDRGGRPLDPWNHYSFPSHHSARMIMLSVVFGAHCRGSLAGMLPAAVLIGFSRLYLEKHYLSDVLAGAAVGGLVAAAAFCLNA
;
A
#
# COMPACT_ATOMS: atom_id res chain seq x y z
N MET A 1 -23.19 9.23 14.75
CA MET A 1 -22.34 8.38 13.88
C MET A 1 -23.25 7.72 12.86
N SER A 2 -23.04 7.98 11.55
CA SER A 2 -24.00 7.59 10.51
C SER A 2 -24.09 6.06 10.38
N MET A 3 -25.29 5.51 10.14
CA MET A 3 -25.54 4.06 9.89
C MET A 3 -24.63 3.45 8.81
N ARG A 4 -24.19 4.24 7.82
CA ARG A 4 -23.26 3.79 6.78
C ARG A 4 -21.87 3.48 7.32
N ILE A 5 -21.36 4.26 8.28
CA ILE A 5 -20.04 4.01 8.89
C ILE A 5 -20.08 2.74 9.74
N VAL A 6 -21.17 2.51 10.48
CA VAL A 6 -21.35 1.29 11.28
C VAL A 6 -21.41 0.05 10.37
N GLY A 7 -22.08 0.14 9.20
CA GLY A 7 -22.13 -0.94 8.22
C GLY A 7 -20.76 -1.32 7.64
N ILE A 8 -19.92 -0.34 7.35
CA ILE A 8 -18.54 -0.58 6.82
C ILE A 8 -17.67 -1.24 7.89
N ILE A 9 -17.72 -0.79 9.12
CA ILE A 9 -16.96 -1.39 10.24
C ILE A 9 -17.36 -2.86 10.43
N THR A 10 -18.65 -3.15 10.42
CA THR A 10 -19.15 -4.54 10.57
C THR A 10 -18.75 -5.45 9.41
N LEU A 11 -18.69 -4.95 8.17
CA LEU A 11 -18.21 -5.72 7.01
C LEU A 11 -16.72 -6.00 7.10
N ASP A 12 -15.92 -4.99 7.46
CA ASP A 12 -14.48 -5.12 7.65
C ASP A 12 -14.15 -6.18 8.71
N GLU A 13 -14.82 -6.13 9.86
CA GLU A 13 -14.61 -7.08 10.95
C GLU A 13 -15.04 -8.51 10.57
N LYS A 14 -16.18 -8.67 9.90
CA LYS A 14 -16.65 -9.97 9.40
C LYS A 14 -15.68 -10.59 8.39
N LEU A 15 -15.13 -9.78 7.49
CA LEU A 15 -14.16 -10.27 6.51
C LEU A 15 -12.87 -10.72 7.19
N ILE A 16 -12.32 -9.93 8.11
CA ILE A 16 -11.11 -10.28 8.84
C ILE A 16 -11.30 -11.54 9.67
N SER A 17 -12.42 -11.68 10.41
CA SER A 17 -12.73 -12.88 11.19
C SER A 17 -12.86 -14.12 10.32
N LYS A 18 -13.49 -13.99 9.14
CA LYS A 18 -13.59 -15.08 8.17
C LYS A 18 -12.21 -15.49 7.64
N LEU A 19 -11.36 -14.53 7.27
CA LEU A 19 -10.01 -14.81 6.79
C LEU A 19 -9.13 -15.45 7.88
N ALA A 20 -9.31 -15.08 9.13
CA ALA A 20 -8.60 -15.69 10.27
C ALA A 20 -8.85 -17.20 10.36
N GLY A 21 -10.04 -17.69 10.03
CA GLY A 21 -10.39 -19.11 9.99
C GLY A 21 -9.67 -19.92 8.90
N PHE A 22 -9.16 -19.26 7.85
CA PHE A 22 -8.44 -19.92 6.74
C PHE A 22 -6.92 -19.88 6.91
N ARG A 23 -6.41 -19.43 8.05
CA ARG A 23 -4.96 -19.32 8.26
C ARG A 23 -4.28 -20.66 8.39
N LYS A 24 -3.21 -20.81 7.62
CA LYS A 24 -2.30 -21.95 7.68
C LYS A 24 -0.87 -21.41 7.83
N PRO A 25 0.01 -22.06 8.62
CA PRO A 25 1.38 -21.58 8.85
C PRO A 25 2.14 -21.31 7.55
N TRP A 26 2.15 -22.26 6.62
CA TRP A 26 2.82 -22.13 5.34
C TRP A 26 2.30 -20.94 4.50
N LEU A 27 0.97 -20.75 4.45
CA LEU A 27 0.37 -19.65 3.70
C LEU A 27 0.65 -18.30 4.38
N THR A 28 0.70 -18.26 5.69
CA THR A 28 1.10 -17.06 6.45
C THR A 28 2.53 -16.65 6.11
N THR A 29 3.46 -17.59 6.00
CA THR A 29 4.84 -17.34 5.58
C THR A 29 4.90 -16.79 4.14
N ILE A 30 4.17 -17.39 3.21
CA ILE A 30 4.09 -16.89 1.83
C ILE A 30 3.54 -15.46 1.79
N MET A 31 2.43 -15.19 2.50
CA MET A 31 1.85 -13.83 2.54
C MET A 31 2.79 -12.82 3.21
N ALA A 32 3.57 -13.24 4.21
CA ALA A 32 4.59 -12.41 4.83
C ALA A 32 5.75 -12.07 3.88
N ILE A 33 6.13 -12.98 2.99
CA ILE A 33 7.13 -12.73 1.94
C ILE A 33 6.55 -11.79 0.88
N ILE A 34 5.36 -12.10 0.34
CA ILE A 34 4.69 -11.31 -0.70
C ILE A 34 4.50 -9.86 -0.25
N THR A 35 4.11 -9.64 1.01
CA THR A 35 3.88 -8.28 1.50
C THR A 35 5.16 -7.42 1.50
N GLN A 36 6.36 -8.03 1.56
CA GLN A 36 7.62 -7.28 1.50
C GLN A 36 7.80 -6.56 0.16
N LEU A 37 7.27 -7.11 -0.93
CA LEU A 37 7.29 -6.45 -2.24
C LEU A 37 6.52 -5.11 -2.26
N GLY A 38 5.63 -4.88 -1.30
CA GLY A 38 4.96 -3.58 -1.11
C GLY A 38 5.61 -2.69 -0.05
N SER A 39 6.72 -3.11 0.57
CA SER A 39 7.35 -2.42 1.69
C SER A 39 8.20 -1.21 1.23
N GLY A 40 8.34 -0.21 2.13
CA GLY A 40 9.21 0.94 1.89
C GLY A 40 10.67 0.59 1.68
N PRO A 41 11.28 -0.22 2.57
CA PRO A 41 12.67 -0.63 2.42
C PRO A 41 12.97 -1.34 1.09
N PHE A 42 12.06 -2.23 0.64
CA PHE A 42 12.22 -2.91 -0.64
C PHE A 42 12.30 -1.91 -1.82
N TRP A 43 11.34 -0.98 -1.90
CA TRP A 43 11.31 -0.02 -2.99
C TRP A 43 12.41 1.05 -2.88
N ALA A 44 12.79 1.47 -1.67
CA ALA A 44 13.94 2.35 -1.48
C ALA A 44 15.23 1.70 -2.01
N ALA A 45 15.46 0.42 -1.72
CA ALA A 45 16.60 -0.31 -2.26
C ALA A 45 16.51 -0.46 -3.79
N ALA A 46 15.31 -0.77 -4.33
CA ALA A 46 15.08 -0.87 -5.77
C ALA A 46 15.37 0.46 -6.51
N TYR A 47 14.84 1.59 -6.00
CA TYR A 47 15.08 2.91 -6.58
C TYR A 47 16.56 3.29 -6.51
N THR A 48 17.21 3.05 -5.38
CA THR A 48 18.64 3.32 -5.22
C THR A 48 19.47 2.48 -6.18
N GLY A 49 19.18 1.18 -6.28
CA GLY A 49 19.88 0.30 -7.22
C GLY A 49 19.70 0.73 -8.68
N LEU A 50 18.45 1.05 -9.08
CA LEU A 50 18.17 1.55 -10.44
C LEU A 50 18.80 2.92 -10.71
N PHE A 51 18.90 3.79 -9.72
CA PHE A 51 19.54 5.11 -9.88
C PHE A 51 21.05 5.00 -10.06
N ILE A 52 21.69 4.07 -9.34
CA ILE A 52 23.15 3.86 -9.41
C ILE A 52 23.56 3.04 -10.63
N PHE A 53 22.89 1.92 -10.86
CA PHE A 53 23.31 0.90 -11.84
C PHE A 53 22.44 0.88 -13.11
N GLY A 54 21.26 1.52 -13.09
CA GLY A 54 20.33 1.52 -14.21
C GLY A 54 20.73 2.49 -15.33
N PRO A 55 20.11 2.34 -16.52
CA PRO A 55 20.29 3.25 -17.63
C PRO A 55 19.94 4.69 -17.26
N ARG A 56 20.77 5.65 -17.66
CA ARG A 56 20.55 7.09 -17.40
C ARG A 56 19.19 7.59 -17.93
N ALA A 57 18.69 6.98 -18.98
CA ALA A 57 17.38 7.29 -19.55
C ALA A 57 16.20 7.05 -18.58
N LEU A 58 16.37 6.20 -17.56
CA LEU A 58 15.35 5.96 -16.53
C LEU A 58 15.30 7.00 -15.42
N ARG A 59 16.30 7.88 -15.32
CA ARG A 59 16.40 8.85 -14.21
C ARG A 59 15.19 9.78 -14.11
N PRO A 60 14.66 10.36 -15.20
CA PRO A 60 13.46 11.20 -15.11
C PRO A 60 12.25 10.43 -14.55
N LEU A 61 12.04 9.19 -15.01
CA LEU A 61 10.97 8.32 -14.50
C LEU A 61 11.17 8.01 -13.01
N LEU A 62 12.41 7.68 -12.61
CA LEU A 62 12.72 7.39 -11.20
C LEU A 62 12.50 8.61 -10.32
N THR A 63 12.85 9.81 -10.78
CA THR A 63 12.59 11.05 -10.05
C THR A 63 11.11 11.27 -9.85
N ALA A 64 10.31 11.16 -10.91
CA ALA A 64 8.84 11.29 -10.84
C ALA A 64 8.20 10.25 -9.90
N VAL A 65 8.70 9.01 -9.93
CA VAL A 65 8.23 7.94 -9.01
C VAL A 65 8.58 8.26 -7.56
N ILE A 66 9.79 8.76 -7.29
CA ILE A 66 10.21 9.12 -5.92
C ILE A 66 9.38 10.30 -5.40
N GLU A 67 9.12 11.32 -6.23
CA GLU A 67 8.25 12.44 -5.87
C GLU A 67 6.81 11.99 -5.56
N ALA A 68 6.25 11.13 -6.40
CA ALA A 68 4.94 10.53 -6.17
C ALA A 68 4.90 9.66 -4.89
N GLU A 69 5.98 8.93 -4.61
CA GLU A 69 6.13 8.15 -3.37
C GLU A 69 6.15 9.04 -2.13
N LEU A 70 6.90 10.14 -2.18
CA LEU A 70 6.95 11.12 -1.08
C LEU A 70 5.60 11.80 -0.86
N ALA A 71 4.91 12.19 -1.93
CA ALA A 71 3.56 12.74 -1.85
C ALA A 71 2.58 11.72 -1.24
N THR A 72 2.62 10.47 -1.73
CA THR A 72 1.82 9.37 -1.17
C THR A 72 2.10 9.18 0.32
N LEU A 73 3.37 9.20 0.72
CA LEU A 73 3.80 9.06 2.10
C LEU A 73 3.20 10.17 2.99
N VAL A 74 3.32 11.42 2.58
CA VAL A 74 2.80 12.57 3.33
C VAL A 74 1.28 12.46 3.49
N ILE A 75 0.55 12.15 2.41
CA ILE A 75 -0.91 11.99 2.45
C ILE A 75 -1.30 10.86 3.41
N ILE A 76 -0.66 9.69 3.28
CA ILE A 76 -0.97 8.53 4.13
C ILE A 76 -0.70 8.83 5.61
N LEU A 77 0.42 9.47 5.93
CA LEU A 77 0.73 9.84 7.32
C LEU A 77 -0.27 10.82 7.88
N THR A 78 -0.62 11.87 7.12
CA THR A 78 -1.62 12.85 7.52
C THR A 78 -2.96 12.18 7.81
N LEU A 79 -3.45 11.33 6.90
CA LEU A 79 -4.72 10.61 7.09
C LEU A 79 -4.66 9.66 8.29
N ARG A 80 -3.54 9.00 8.55
CA ARG A 80 -3.37 8.15 9.74
C ARG A 80 -3.46 8.94 11.04
N TYR A 81 -2.82 10.10 11.11
CA TYR A 81 -2.89 10.97 12.28
C TYR A 81 -4.29 11.54 12.52
N LEU A 82 -5.03 11.83 11.44
CA LEU A 82 -6.39 12.35 11.54
C LEU A 82 -7.39 11.27 11.94
N THR A 83 -7.28 10.08 11.37
CA THR A 83 -8.28 8.99 11.59
C THR A 83 -8.00 8.17 12.83
N ARG A 84 -6.72 7.96 13.18
CA ARG A 84 -6.25 7.16 14.34
C ARG A 84 -6.90 5.78 14.44
N ARG A 85 -7.26 5.19 13.31
CA ARG A 85 -7.94 3.89 13.26
C ARG A 85 -6.99 2.78 13.72
N GLN A 86 -7.43 1.99 14.70
CA GLN A 86 -6.68 0.82 15.18
C GLN A 86 -6.62 -0.28 14.13
N ARG A 87 -5.55 -1.08 14.14
CA ARG A 87 -5.40 -2.26 13.26
C ARG A 87 -6.27 -3.41 13.73
N PRO A 88 -6.68 -4.34 12.81
CA PRO A 88 -7.38 -5.57 13.18
C PRO A 88 -6.60 -6.36 14.24
N ARG A 89 -5.28 -6.48 14.04
CA ARG A 89 -4.37 -7.09 15.00
C ARG A 89 -3.25 -6.11 15.34
N PRO A 90 -3.28 -5.50 16.53
CA PRO A 90 -2.19 -4.63 16.98
C PRO A 90 -0.87 -5.40 17.10
N ASP A 91 0.22 -4.79 16.65
CA ASP A 91 1.55 -5.36 16.85
C ASP A 91 1.92 -5.26 18.34
N ARG A 92 2.10 -6.40 19.02
CA ARG A 92 2.38 -6.48 20.45
C ARG A 92 3.74 -5.90 20.87
N GLY A 93 4.55 -5.39 19.96
CA GLY A 93 5.89 -4.84 20.22
C GLY A 93 6.13 -3.46 19.64
N GLY A 94 5.12 -2.80 19.07
CA GLY A 94 5.27 -1.46 18.51
C GLY A 94 5.49 -0.41 19.58
N ARG A 95 6.50 0.47 19.39
CA ARG A 95 6.68 1.63 20.27
C ARG A 95 5.43 2.51 20.18
N PRO A 96 4.93 3.08 21.32
CA PRO A 96 3.71 3.89 21.34
C PRO A 96 3.72 5.09 20.37
N LEU A 97 4.90 5.51 19.94
CA LEU A 97 5.14 6.68 19.07
C LEU A 97 5.44 6.32 17.62
N ASP A 98 5.28 5.04 17.21
CA ASP A 98 5.53 4.63 15.84
C ASP A 98 4.23 4.71 15.00
N PRO A 99 4.00 5.83 14.28
CA PRO A 99 2.77 6.04 13.49
C PRO A 99 2.64 5.03 12.35
N TRP A 100 3.75 4.41 11.93
CA TRP A 100 3.77 3.38 10.91
C TRP A 100 3.07 2.10 11.34
N ASN A 101 3.19 1.75 12.61
CA ASN A 101 2.72 0.49 13.15
C ASN A 101 1.41 0.60 13.94
N HIS A 102 1.03 1.79 14.41
CA HIS A 102 -0.17 1.98 15.22
C HIS A 102 -1.47 2.05 14.43
N TYR A 103 -1.49 2.85 13.36
CA TYR A 103 -2.73 3.16 12.65
C TYR A 103 -2.87 2.37 11.35
N SER A 104 -4.11 1.94 11.06
CA SER A 104 -4.39 1.10 9.91
C SER A 104 -4.78 1.91 8.66
N PHE A 105 -5.49 3.01 8.80
CA PHE A 105 -6.11 3.72 7.68
C PHE A 105 -5.30 4.93 7.23
N PRO A 106 -5.05 5.06 5.94
CA PRO A 106 -5.20 4.06 4.88
C PRO A 106 -3.94 3.17 4.72
N SER A 107 -4.03 2.13 3.87
CA SER A 107 -2.93 1.21 3.61
C SER A 107 -1.87 1.80 2.68
N HIS A 108 -0.65 2.05 3.18
CA HIS A 108 0.46 2.56 2.36
C HIS A 108 0.96 1.54 1.33
N HIS A 109 0.95 0.23 1.65
CA HIS A 109 1.31 -0.81 0.69
C HIS A 109 0.40 -0.78 -0.55
N SER A 110 -0.90 -0.66 -0.32
CA SER A 110 -1.88 -0.58 -1.42
C SER A 110 -1.73 0.70 -2.21
N ALA A 111 -1.54 1.84 -1.54
CA ALA A 111 -1.32 3.13 -2.19
C ALA A 111 -0.09 3.10 -3.10
N ARG A 112 1.05 2.66 -2.57
CA ARG A 112 2.29 2.50 -3.33
C ARG A 112 2.11 1.60 -4.54
N MET A 113 1.59 0.40 -4.34
CA MET A 113 1.50 -0.57 -5.43
C MET A 113 0.55 -0.12 -6.55
N ILE A 114 -0.55 0.54 -6.25
CA ILE A 114 -1.43 1.11 -7.27
C ILE A 114 -0.76 2.31 -7.95
N MET A 115 -0.14 3.22 -7.21
CA MET A 115 0.60 4.34 -7.79
C MET A 115 1.68 3.84 -8.77
N LEU A 116 2.49 2.87 -8.36
CA LEU A 116 3.51 2.28 -9.21
C LEU A 116 2.92 1.57 -10.43
N SER A 117 1.83 0.82 -10.25
CA SER A 117 1.15 0.15 -11.37
C SER A 117 0.71 1.14 -12.44
N VAL A 118 0.16 2.27 -12.04
CA VAL A 118 -0.30 3.32 -12.97
C VAL A 118 0.88 4.01 -13.63
N VAL A 119 1.89 4.45 -12.85
CA VAL A 119 3.06 5.16 -13.39
C VAL A 119 3.86 4.29 -14.35
N PHE A 120 4.20 3.06 -13.96
CA PHE A 120 4.93 2.15 -14.86
C PHE A 120 4.07 1.69 -16.04
N GLY A 121 2.76 1.50 -15.83
CA GLY A 121 1.82 1.13 -16.89
C GLY A 121 1.77 2.15 -18.03
N ALA A 122 1.90 3.43 -17.72
CA ALA A 122 1.95 4.50 -18.71
C ALA A 122 3.29 4.57 -19.47
N HIS A 123 4.40 4.23 -18.84
CA HIS A 123 5.73 4.30 -19.45
C HIS A 123 6.15 3.01 -20.15
N CYS A 124 5.69 1.86 -19.69
CA CYS A 124 6.07 0.54 -20.20
C CYS A 124 4.82 -0.25 -20.55
N ARG A 125 4.48 -0.35 -21.84
CA ARG A 125 3.36 -1.18 -22.32
C ARG A 125 3.56 -2.62 -21.83
N GLY A 126 2.54 -3.17 -21.17
CA GLY A 126 2.58 -4.53 -20.62
C GLY A 126 2.98 -4.63 -19.14
N SER A 127 3.65 -3.64 -18.54
CA SER A 127 3.98 -3.66 -17.12
C SER A 127 2.73 -3.70 -16.23
N LEU A 128 1.64 -3.07 -16.67
CA LEU A 128 0.35 -3.07 -15.96
C LEU A 128 -0.20 -4.48 -15.76
N ALA A 129 0.01 -5.38 -16.74
CA ALA A 129 -0.44 -6.77 -16.68
C ALA A 129 0.23 -7.57 -15.54
N GLY A 130 1.45 -7.20 -15.15
CA GLY A 130 2.16 -7.82 -14.02
C GLY A 130 1.94 -7.05 -12.71
N MET A 131 2.01 -5.72 -12.75
CA MET A 131 2.00 -4.91 -11.54
C MET A 131 0.62 -4.82 -10.88
N LEU A 132 -0.46 -4.78 -11.66
CA LEU A 132 -1.80 -4.72 -11.09
C LEU A 132 -2.19 -6.00 -10.34
N PRO A 133 -2.00 -7.21 -10.86
CA PRO A 133 -2.16 -8.44 -10.09
C PRO A 133 -1.27 -8.48 -8.84
N ALA A 134 -0.03 -8.02 -8.93
CA ALA A 134 0.87 -7.92 -7.78
C ALA A 134 0.30 -6.95 -6.71
N ALA A 135 -0.23 -5.79 -7.12
CA ALA A 135 -0.86 -4.84 -6.22
C ALA A 135 -2.09 -5.45 -5.50
N VAL A 136 -2.93 -6.19 -6.24
CA VAL A 136 -4.08 -6.91 -5.67
C VAL A 136 -3.60 -7.98 -4.67
N LEU A 137 -2.60 -8.77 -5.03
CA LEU A 137 -2.06 -9.82 -4.18
C LEU A 137 -1.41 -9.25 -2.90
N ILE A 138 -0.66 -8.15 -3.03
CA ILE A 138 -0.08 -7.44 -1.88
C ILE A 138 -1.19 -6.86 -1.01
N GLY A 139 -2.21 -6.21 -1.59
CA GLY A 139 -3.39 -5.73 -0.86
C GLY A 139 -4.09 -6.87 -0.10
N PHE A 140 -4.31 -8.01 -0.74
CA PHE A 140 -4.87 -9.20 -0.10
C PHE A 140 -3.99 -9.71 1.04
N SER A 141 -2.67 -9.74 0.87
CA SER A 141 -1.74 -10.14 1.93
C SER A 141 -1.90 -9.29 3.21
N ARG A 142 -2.24 -7.99 3.06
CA ARG A 142 -2.48 -7.10 4.21
C ARG A 142 -3.73 -7.48 5.00
N LEU A 143 -4.78 -7.96 4.30
CA LEU A 143 -5.99 -8.47 4.92
C LEU A 143 -5.71 -9.80 5.62
N TYR A 144 -5.09 -10.73 4.91
CA TYR A 144 -4.76 -12.06 5.40
C TYR A 144 -3.89 -12.02 6.66
N LEU A 145 -2.93 -11.09 6.71
CA LEU A 145 -2.03 -10.87 7.85
C LEU A 145 -2.65 -10.01 8.97
N GLU A 146 -3.93 -9.61 8.86
CA GLU A 146 -4.64 -8.72 9.80
C GLU A 146 -3.91 -7.40 10.08
N LYS A 147 -3.18 -6.89 9.11
CA LYS A 147 -2.50 -5.59 9.23
C LYS A 147 -3.41 -4.43 8.86
N HIS A 148 -4.42 -4.67 8.02
CA HIS A 148 -5.37 -3.69 7.50
C HIS A 148 -6.76 -4.29 7.31
N TYR A 149 -7.79 -3.46 7.37
CA TYR A 149 -9.14 -3.78 6.93
C TYR A 149 -9.27 -3.59 5.40
N LEU A 150 -10.37 -4.13 4.81
CA LEU A 150 -10.63 -3.97 3.38
C LEU A 150 -10.77 -2.49 3.01
N SER A 151 -11.49 -1.72 3.81
CA SER A 151 -11.64 -0.27 3.59
C SER A 151 -10.30 0.48 3.63
N ASP A 152 -9.33 0.06 4.46
CA ASP A 152 -7.98 0.65 4.47
C ASP A 152 -7.23 0.38 3.15
N VAL A 153 -7.38 -0.85 2.62
CA VAL A 153 -6.76 -1.28 1.36
C VAL A 153 -7.36 -0.50 0.18
N LEU A 154 -8.68 -0.40 0.12
CA LEU A 154 -9.38 0.34 -0.95
C LEU A 154 -9.10 1.85 -0.90
N ALA A 155 -9.10 2.45 0.29
CA ALA A 155 -8.74 3.85 0.46
C ALA A 155 -7.28 4.11 0.09
N GLY A 156 -6.37 3.21 0.46
CA GLY A 156 -4.98 3.28 0.03
C GLY A 156 -4.85 3.22 -1.49
N ALA A 157 -5.55 2.27 -2.14
CA ALA A 157 -5.57 2.15 -3.60
C ALA A 157 -6.08 3.44 -4.27
N ALA A 158 -7.15 4.05 -3.74
CA ALA A 158 -7.67 5.32 -4.24
C ALA A 158 -6.64 6.46 -4.10
N VAL A 159 -5.97 6.58 -2.95
CA VAL A 159 -4.89 7.58 -2.75
C VAL A 159 -3.78 7.36 -3.76
N GLY A 160 -3.31 6.13 -3.97
CA GLY A 160 -2.25 5.83 -4.94
C GLY A 160 -2.65 6.17 -6.37
N GLY A 161 -3.88 5.87 -6.76
CA GLY A 161 -4.43 6.23 -8.08
C GLY A 161 -4.51 7.75 -8.29
N LEU A 162 -4.98 8.49 -7.29
CA LEU A 162 -5.07 9.96 -7.34
C LEU A 162 -3.69 10.61 -7.42
N VAL A 163 -2.71 10.14 -6.66
CA VAL A 163 -1.33 10.67 -6.72
C VAL A 163 -0.72 10.39 -8.09
N ALA A 164 -0.91 9.18 -8.64
CA ALA A 164 -0.42 8.87 -9.98
C ALA A 164 -1.06 9.76 -11.05
N ALA A 165 -2.38 9.98 -10.99
CA ALA A 165 -3.08 10.88 -11.90
C ALA A 165 -2.56 12.32 -11.80
N ALA A 166 -2.36 12.83 -10.58
CA ALA A 166 -1.78 14.16 -10.36
C ALA A 166 -0.36 14.27 -10.92
N ALA A 167 0.48 13.24 -10.72
CA ALA A 167 1.83 13.20 -11.27
C ALA A 167 1.84 13.29 -12.80
N PHE A 168 0.89 12.67 -13.50
CA PHE A 168 0.75 12.82 -14.96
C PHE A 168 0.34 14.23 -15.36
N CYS A 169 -0.63 14.82 -14.67
CA CYS A 169 -1.09 16.18 -15.01
C CYS A 169 0.00 17.24 -14.82
N LEU A 170 0.93 17.03 -13.88
CA LEU A 170 2.02 17.97 -13.60
C LEU A 170 3.22 17.81 -14.54
N ASN A 171 3.36 16.64 -15.19
CA ASN A 171 4.47 16.32 -16.09
C ASN A 171 4.05 16.26 -17.59
N ALA A 172 2.79 16.56 -17.90
CA ALA A 172 2.26 16.71 -19.25
C ALA A 172 2.42 18.14 -19.75
#